data_f2ca19c0e5bb65c9787bc11bf8e5fb21
#
_entry.id   f2ca19c0e5bb65c9787bc11bf8e5fb21
#
_cell.length_a   1.000
_cell.length_b   1.000
_cell.length_c   1.000
_cell.angle_alpha   90.00
_cell.angle_beta   90.00
_cell.angle_gamma   90.00
#
_symmetry.space_group_name_H-M   'P 1'
#
loop_
_entity.id
_entity.type
_entity.pdbx_description
1 polymer ?
#
loop_
_entity_poly.entity_id
_entity_poly.type
_entity_poly.pdbx_seq_one_letter_code
_entity_poly.pdbx_strand_id
1 'polypeptide(L)'
;MIKIIGDVMLDIWIEGNAERVSPEGPVLVIKENNKKYSIGGAGNVAVNIANLKVPCELYGAIGQDDPGKKLIKLFLNQEIHPKLNYDHSITTTKTRIIGQGGKHVLRLDKEENYSNEVTVDCNENDIVIVSDYNKGVIKKDTISKLLKKTKYVIVDPKQSADTYDGAYIVKPNMKEYNEWNSVFSITDALKFMREHQWTWLIVTDG
;
A
#
# COMPACT_ATOMS: atom_id res chain seq x y z
N MET A 1 0.82 20.06 -6.19
CA MET A 1 -0.30 19.12 -5.97
C MET A 1 0.21 17.89 -5.26
N ILE A 2 -0.66 17.08 -4.60
CA ILE A 2 -0.24 15.79 -4.04
C ILE A 2 -0.45 14.70 -5.09
N LYS A 3 0.59 13.94 -5.38
CA LYS A 3 0.57 12.75 -6.24
C LYS A 3 0.82 11.54 -5.35
N ILE A 4 0.08 10.48 -5.54
CA ILE A 4 0.25 9.24 -4.79
C ILE A 4 0.58 8.15 -5.81
N ILE A 5 1.62 7.39 -5.57
CA ILE A 5 1.96 6.21 -6.38
C ILE A 5 2.17 5.00 -5.49
N GLY A 6 1.68 3.85 -5.87
CA GLY A 6 1.95 2.62 -5.14
C GLY A 6 0.99 1.48 -5.45
N ASP A 7 1.09 0.46 -4.62
CA ASP A 7 0.32 -0.77 -4.77
C ASP A 7 -1.12 -0.55 -4.30
N VAL A 8 -2.06 -0.63 -5.24
CA VAL A 8 -3.51 -0.50 -4.99
C VAL A 8 -4.09 -1.90 -4.77
N MET A 9 -4.93 -2.05 -3.76
CA MET A 9 -5.53 -3.33 -3.42
C MET A 9 -6.97 -3.21 -2.91
N LEU A 10 -7.72 -4.30 -3.02
CA LEU A 10 -9.06 -4.42 -2.45
C LEU A 10 -8.98 -5.19 -1.13
N ASP A 11 -9.31 -4.55 -0.03
CA ASP A 11 -9.54 -5.22 1.25
C ASP A 11 -10.97 -5.78 1.30
N ILE A 12 -11.09 -7.05 1.64
CA ILE A 12 -12.37 -7.78 1.74
C ILE A 12 -12.50 -8.30 3.17
N TRP A 13 -13.61 -8.00 3.80
CA TRP A 13 -13.94 -8.45 5.14
C TRP A 13 -15.16 -9.35 5.09
N ILE A 14 -14.99 -10.62 5.46
CA ILE A 14 -16.07 -11.61 5.55
C ILE A 14 -16.29 -11.86 7.03
N GLU A 15 -17.43 -11.41 7.53
CA GLU A 15 -17.84 -11.59 8.93
C GLU A 15 -18.84 -12.77 9.01
N GLY A 16 -18.62 -13.66 9.95
CA GLY A 16 -19.49 -14.81 10.11
C GLY A 16 -19.35 -15.52 11.44
N ASN A 17 -20.19 -16.52 11.66
CA ASN A 17 -20.16 -17.34 12.87
C ASN A 17 -19.47 -18.68 12.57
N ALA A 18 -18.51 -19.04 13.42
CA ALA A 18 -17.85 -20.33 13.44
C ALA A 18 -18.52 -21.21 14.52
N GLU A 19 -19.58 -21.92 14.14
CA GLU A 19 -20.41 -22.67 15.11
C GLU A 19 -20.07 -24.17 15.13
N ARG A 20 -19.37 -24.69 14.14
CA ARG A 20 -19.05 -26.13 14.02
C ARG A 20 -17.75 -26.39 13.30
N VAL A 21 -17.19 -27.56 13.54
CA VAL A 21 -16.11 -28.15 12.74
C VAL A 21 -16.73 -28.91 11.56
N SER A 22 -16.07 -28.91 10.42
CA SER A 22 -16.51 -29.67 9.25
C SER A 22 -16.41 -31.18 9.49
N PRO A 23 -17.36 -32.00 8.99
CA PRO A 23 -17.18 -33.45 8.97
C PRO A 23 -16.10 -33.92 7.98
N GLU A 24 -15.66 -33.07 7.05
CA GLU A 24 -14.66 -33.39 6.01
C GLU A 24 -13.20 -33.25 6.52
N GLY A 25 -13.00 -32.66 7.71
CA GLY A 25 -11.67 -32.46 8.28
C GLY A 25 -11.68 -31.49 9.47
N PRO A 26 -10.53 -31.27 10.14
CA PRO A 26 -10.44 -30.42 11.34
C PRO A 26 -10.42 -28.95 10.96
N VAL A 27 -11.41 -28.50 10.20
CA VAL A 27 -11.56 -27.11 9.74
C VAL A 27 -12.87 -26.49 10.23
N LEU A 28 -12.81 -25.20 10.57
CA LEU A 28 -14.00 -24.46 10.98
C LEU A 28 -14.91 -24.19 9.81
N VAL A 29 -16.22 -24.38 10.00
CA VAL A 29 -17.25 -23.94 9.07
C VAL A 29 -17.74 -22.57 9.51
N ILE A 30 -17.50 -21.56 8.66
CA ILE A 30 -17.96 -20.19 8.92
C ILE A 30 -19.15 -19.92 8.03
N LYS A 31 -20.29 -19.58 8.64
CA LYS A 31 -21.47 -19.10 7.96
C LYS A 31 -21.34 -17.60 7.77
N GLU A 32 -21.18 -17.15 6.52
CA GLU A 32 -21.08 -15.72 6.17
C GLU A 32 -22.38 -15.01 6.54
N ASN A 33 -22.26 -13.93 7.32
CA ASN A 33 -23.36 -13.05 7.70
C ASN A 33 -23.26 -11.70 6.98
N ASN A 34 -22.04 -11.24 6.72
CA ASN A 34 -21.78 -9.93 6.15
C ASN A 34 -20.48 -9.95 5.34
N LYS A 35 -20.44 -9.13 4.28
CA LYS A 35 -19.25 -8.93 3.46
C LYS A 35 -19.06 -7.47 3.13
N LYS A 36 -17.91 -6.92 3.53
CA LYS A 36 -17.55 -5.53 3.31
C LYS A 36 -16.33 -5.43 2.41
N TYR A 37 -16.23 -4.33 1.70
CA TYR A 37 -15.12 -4.01 0.83
C TYR A 37 -14.58 -2.64 1.16
N SER A 38 -13.27 -2.48 1.17
CA SER A 38 -12.62 -1.19 1.33
C SER A 38 -11.43 -1.06 0.39
N ILE A 39 -11.08 0.19 0.11
CA ILE A 39 -9.90 0.53 -0.66
C ILE A 39 -8.69 0.38 0.24
N GLY A 40 -7.67 -0.37 -0.19
CA GLY A 40 -6.43 -0.62 0.55
C GLY A 40 -5.19 -0.10 -0.17
N GLY A 41 -4.03 -0.24 0.49
CA GLY A 41 -2.73 0.20 -0.03
C GLY A 41 -2.67 1.68 -0.37
N ALA A 42 -2.02 2.02 -1.48
CA ALA A 42 -1.92 3.39 -1.98
C ALA A 42 -3.30 4.05 -2.20
N GLY A 43 -4.32 3.25 -2.52
CA GLY A 43 -5.70 3.73 -2.62
C GLY A 43 -6.24 4.27 -1.30
N ASN A 44 -5.92 3.65 -0.16
CA ASN A 44 -6.33 4.15 1.15
C ASN A 44 -5.64 5.49 1.50
N VAL A 45 -4.40 5.69 1.07
CA VAL A 45 -3.71 6.97 1.20
C VAL A 45 -4.47 8.06 0.44
N ALA A 46 -4.90 7.78 -0.80
CA ALA A 46 -5.70 8.72 -1.59
C ALA A 46 -7.03 9.07 -0.91
N VAL A 47 -7.73 8.06 -0.35
CA VAL A 47 -8.97 8.27 0.42
C VAL A 47 -8.74 9.19 1.62
N ASN A 48 -7.67 8.96 2.38
CA ASN A 48 -7.37 9.80 3.55
C ASN A 48 -7.06 11.26 3.15
N ILE A 49 -6.30 11.48 2.09
CA ILE A 49 -5.98 12.82 1.56
C ILE A 49 -7.26 13.52 1.06
N ALA A 50 -8.10 12.81 0.32
CA ALA A 50 -9.38 13.35 -0.17
C ALA A 50 -10.32 13.73 0.99
N ASN A 51 -10.37 12.92 2.06
CA ASN A 51 -11.15 13.24 3.26
C ASN A 51 -10.66 14.51 3.99
N LEU A 52 -9.37 14.83 3.88
CA LEU A 52 -8.80 16.10 4.35
C LEU A 52 -9.12 17.27 3.41
N LYS A 53 -9.90 17.06 2.35
CA LYS A 53 -10.26 18.04 1.31
C LYS A 53 -9.05 18.62 0.57
N VAL A 54 -7.98 17.82 0.45
CA VAL A 54 -6.78 18.17 -0.31
C VAL A 54 -6.85 17.48 -1.66
N PRO A 55 -6.71 18.21 -2.78
CA PRO A 55 -6.67 17.61 -4.12
C PRO A 55 -5.46 16.68 -4.27
N CYS A 56 -5.71 15.45 -4.75
CA CYS A 56 -4.67 14.48 -5.02
C CYS A 56 -4.97 13.66 -6.28
N GLU A 57 -3.92 13.07 -6.85
CA GLU A 57 -4.01 12.10 -7.94
C GLU A 57 -3.37 10.78 -7.48
N LEU A 58 -4.02 9.66 -7.78
CA LEU A 58 -3.54 8.32 -7.47
C LEU A 58 -3.06 7.62 -8.73
N TYR A 59 -1.84 7.10 -8.70
CA TYR A 59 -1.21 6.29 -9.73
C TYR A 59 -0.93 4.89 -9.19
N GLY A 60 -1.20 3.87 -9.98
CA GLY A 60 -1.01 2.47 -9.61
C GLY A 60 -1.42 1.52 -10.72
N ALA A 61 -1.57 0.25 -10.39
CA ALA A 61 -2.03 -0.76 -11.35
C ALA A 61 -3.07 -1.69 -10.73
N ILE A 62 -4.04 -2.11 -11.54
CA ILE A 62 -5.05 -3.11 -11.19
C ILE A 62 -5.35 -4.01 -12.40
N GLY A 63 -5.94 -5.17 -12.15
CA GLY A 63 -6.46 -6.05 -13.20
C GLY A 63 -7.82 -5.60 -13.74
N GLN A 64 -8.17 -6.13 -14.92
CA GLN A 64 -9.52 -5.96 -15.50
C GLN A 64 -10.51 -7.01 -14.95
N ASP A 65 -10.29 -7.45 -13.73
CA ASP A 65 -11.06 -8.47 -13.02
C ASP A 65 -12.19 -7.86 -12.14
N ASP A 66 -12.99 -8.71 -11.51
CA ASP A 66 -14.09 -8.23 -10.66
C ASP A 66 -13.64 -7.44 -9.44
N PRO A 67 -12.52 -7.79 -8.73
CA PRO A 67 -11.94 -6.93 -7.72
C PRO A 67 -11.56 -5.55 -8.24
N GLY A 68 -10.96 -5.43 -9.43
CA GLY A 68 -10.61 -4.17 -10.06
C GLY A 68 -11.83 -3.31 -10.35
N LYS A 69 -12.89 -3.90 -10.96
CA LYS A 69 -14.17 -3.21 -11.17
C LYS A 69 -14.80 -2.73 -9.87
N LYS A 70 -14.68 -3.54 -8.80
CA LYS A 70 -15.18 -3.16 -7.47
C LYS A 70 -14.42 -1.98 -6.89
N LEU A 71 -13.08 -1.95 -7.02
CA LEU A 71 -12.25 -0.83 -6.60
C LEU A 71 -12.63 0.47 -7.31
N ILE A 72 -12.78 0.43 -8.64
CA ILE A 72 -13.20 1.62 -9.40
C ILE A 72 -14.53 2.16 -8.89
N LYS A 73 -15.51 1.28 -8.64
CA LYS A 73 -16.79 1.69 -8.08
C LYS A 73 -16.64 2.33 -6.69
N LEU A 74 -15.75 1.80 -5.84
CA LEU A 74 -15.49 2.37 -4.52
C LEU A 74 -14.81 3.74 -4.61
N PHE A 75 -13.87 3.94 -5.54
CA PHE A 75 -13.24 5.23 -5.78
C PHE A 75 -14.26 6.27 -6.24
N LEU A 76 -15.11 5.94 -7.22
CA LEU A 76 -16.15 6.83 -7.71
C LEU A 76 -17.13 7.25 -6.62
N ASN A 77 -17.50 6.35 -5.72
CA ASN A 77 -18.36 6.66 -4.58
C ASN A 77 -17.73 7.67 -3.59
N GLN A 78 -16.43 7.88 -3.66
CA GLN A 78 -15.68 8.84 -2.85
C GLN A 78 -15.15 10.02 -3.67
N GLU A 79 -15.67 10.19 -4.88
CA GLU A 79 -15.29 11.26 -5.82
C GLU A 79 -13.79 11.28 -6.16
N ILE A 80 -13.13 10.10 -6.09
CA ILE A 80 -11.73 9.92 -6.46
C ILE A 80 -11.66 9.35 -7.88
N HIS A 81 -10.90 10.02 -8.76
CA HIS A 81 -10.65 9.58 -10.13
C HIS A 81 -9.19 9.15 -10.28
N PRO A 82 -8.86 7.88 -10.01
CA PRO A 82 -7.49 7.42 -10.06
C PRO A 82 -6.98 7.26 -11.49
N LYS A 83 -5.69 7.51 -11.70
CA LYS A 83 -4.95 7.26 -12.94
C LYS A 83 -4.27 5.89 -12.86
N LEU A 84 -5.02 4.82 -13.10
CA LEU A 84 -4.54 3.45 -12.96
C LEU A 84 -4.20 2.81 -14.31
N ASN A 85 -3.15 2.00 -14.33
CA ASN A 85 -2.91 1.03 -15.39
C ASN A 85 -3.82 -0.18 -15.20
N TYR A 86 -4.40 -0.68 -16.30
CA TYR A 86 -5.33 -1.82 -16.32
C TYR A 86 -4.72 -3.07 -16.95
N ASP A 87 -3.42 -3.15 -16.99
CA ASP A 87 -2.64 -4.21 -17.63
C ASP A 87 -2.02 -5.19 -16.64
N HIS A 88 -2.42 -5.13 -15.36
CA HIS A 88 -2.07 -6.14 -14.37
C HIS A 88 -2.89 -7.42 -14.61
N SER A 89 -2.27 -8.58 -14.41
CA SER A 89 -2.94 -9.89 -14.56
C SER A 89 -4.13 -10.06 -13.61
N ILE A 90 -3.95 -9.64 -12.37
CA ILE A 90 -4.98 -9.66 -11.31
C ILE A 90 -4.91 -8.42 -10.45
N THR A 91 -6.04 -8.05 -9.86
CA THR A 91 -6.07 -7.04 -8.80
C THR A 91 -5.70 -7.67 -7.46
N THR A 92 -4.72 -7.11 -6.76
CA THR A 92 -4.36 -7.56 -5.40
C THR A 92 -5.57 -7.48 -4.47
N THR A 93 -5.86 -8.59 -3.77
CA THR A 93 -6.91 -8.64 -2.75
C THR A 93 -6.37 -9.17 -1.44
N LYS A 94 -6.86 -8.61 -0.32
CA LYS A 94 -6.61 -9.10 1.05
C LYS A 94 -7.94 -9.43 1.71
N THR A 95 -8.28 -10.71 1.76
CA THR A 95 -9.53 -11.19 2.36
C THR A 95 -9.29 -11.59 3.80
N ARG A 96 -9.98 -10.94 4.72
CA ARG A 96 -9.97 -11.27 6.15
C ARG A 96 -11.27 -11.93 6.53
N ILE A 97 -11.19 -13.14 7.08
CA ILE A 97 -12.32 -13.88 7.60
C ILE A 97 -12.37 -13.66 9.10
N ILE A 98 -13.48 -13.07 9.55
CA ILE A 98 -13.70 -12.64 10.93
C ILE A 98 -14.79 -13.52 11.53
N GLY A 99 -14.45 -14.20 12.60
CA GLY A 99 -15.37 -15.02 13.38
C GLY A 99 -16.11 -14.23 14.46
N GLN A 100 -16.83 -14.96 15.29
CA GLN A 100 -17.60 -14.40 16.41
C GLN A 100 -16.71 -13.52 17.32
N GLY A 101 -17.23 -12.38 17.74
CA GLY A 101 -16.52 -11.42 18.61
C GLY A 101 -15.40 -10.67 17.92
N GLY A 102 -15.37 -10.59 16.58
CA GLY A 102 -14.37 -9.82 15.82
C GLY A 102 -13.01 -10.51 15.72
N LYS A 103 -12.89 -11.78 16.07
CA LYS A 103 -11.62 -12.51 16.02
C LYS A 103 -11.24 -12.88 14.58
N HIS A 104 -10.00 -12.56 14.20
CA HIS A 104 -9.44 -13.00 12.93
C HIS A 104 -9.25 -14.53 12.93
N VAL A 105 -9.89 -15.19 11.95
CA VAL A 105 -9.81 -16.65 11.77
C VAL A 105 -8.79 -17.00 10.69
N LEU A 106 -8.84 -16.27 9.56
CA LEU A 106 -7.97 -16.50 8.41
C LEU A 106 -7.78 -15.20 7.63
N ARG A 107 -6.62 -15.04 7.01
CA ARG A 107 -6.39 -14.07 5.95
C ARG A 107 -5.99 -14.82 4.67
N LEU A 108 -6.67 -14.51 3.57
CA LEU A 108 -6.36 -15.02 2.24
C LEU A 108 -5.92 -13.84 1.37
N ASP A 109 -4.68 -13.88 0.90
CA ASP A 109 -4.12 -12.88 -0.01
C ASP A 109 -4.05 -13.48 -1.42
N LYS A 110 -4.62 -12.77 -2.40
CA LYS A 110 -4.48 -13.08 -3.82
C LYS A 110 -3.69 -11.94 -4.46
N GLU A 111 -2.49 -12.22 -4.90
CA GLU A 111 -1.55 -11.20 -5.36
C GLU A 111 -0.55 -11.78 -6.36
N GLU A 112 -0.12 -10.93 -7.29
CA GLU A 112 0.99 -11.17 -8.20
C GLU A 112 1.80 -9.88 -8.32
N ASN A 113 3.09 -9.99 -8.63
CA ASN A 113 3.92 -8.81 -8.80
C ASN A 113 3.64 -8.15 -10.15
N TYR A 114 3.36 -6.86 -10.11
CA TYR A 114 3.22 -6.04 -11.30
C TYR A 114 4.58 -5.85 -11.98
N SER A 115 4.64 -6.10 -13.28
CA SER A 115 5.90 -6.11 -14.03
C SER A 115 6.14 -4.82 -14.84
N ASN A 116 5.08 -4.16 -15.27
CA ASN A 116 5.19 -2.97 -16.13
C ASN A 116 5.55 -1.71 -15.33
N GLU A 117 5.64 -0.59 -15.98
CA GLU A 117 5.95 0.70 -15.36
C GLU A 117 4.67 1.51 -15.14
N VAL A 118 4.58 2.17 -13.98
CA VAL A 118 3.59 3.21 -13.70
C VAL A 118 4.27 4.57 -13.77
N THR A 119 3.88 5.38 -14.74
CA THR A 119 4.44 6.72 -14.92
C THR A 119 3.61 7.76 -14.18
N VAL A 120 4.28 8.58 -13.36
CA VAL A 120 3.65 9.71 -12.66
C VAL A 120 3.91 11.00 -13.43
N ASP A 121 2.84 11.70 -13.74
CA ASP A 121 2.91 13.07 -14.23
C ASP A 121 3.05 14.04 -13.05
N CYS A 122 4.27 14.50 -12.80
CA CYS A 122 4.57 15.44 -11.71
C CYS A 122 5.63 16.45 -12.13
N ASN A 123 5.67 17.58 -11.43
CA ASN A 123 6.60 18.68 -11.60
C ASN A 123 7.34 19.01 -10.30
N GLU A 124 8.28 19.95 -10.33
CA GLU A 124 9.16 20.29 -9.19
C GLU A 124 8.45 20.72 -7.90
N ASN A 125 7.22 21.24 -8.01
CA ASN A 125 6.42 21.73 -6.88
C ASN A 125 5.44 20.69 -6.36
N ASP A 126 5.34 19.52 -6.98
CA ASP A 126 4.47 18.46 -6.53
C ASP A 126 5.09 17.67 -5.36
N ILE A 127 4.26 17.25 -4.44
CA ILE A 127 4.64 16.31 -3.38
C ILE A 127 4.21 14.92 -3.86
N VAL A 128 5.15 13.97 -3.90
CA VAL A 128 4.88 12.59 -4.29
C VAL A 128 4.92 11.70 -3.06
N ILE A 129 3.80 11.04 -2.76
CA ILE A 129 3.71 10.02 -1.71
C ILE A 129 3.81 8.64 -2.37
N VAL A 130 4.81 7.89 -1.97
CA VAL A 130 5.06 6.50 -2.39
C VAL A 130 4.54 5.58 -1.31
N SER A 131 3.55 4.74 -1.62
CA SER A 131 2.99 3.73 -0.72
C SER A 131 3.33 2.35 -1.26
N ASP A 132 4.42 1.79 -0.75
CA ASP A 132 5.01 0.55 -1.22
C ASP A 132 4.57 -0.65 -0.36
N TYR A 133 4.02 -1.67 -1.00
CA TYR A 133 3.68 -2.96 -0.41
C TYR A 133 4.46 -4.12 -1.06
N ASN A 134 5.49 -3.76 -1.86
CA ASN A 134 6.32 -4.71 -2.60
C ASN A 134 5.50 -5.64 -3.52
N LYS A 135 4.53 -5.03 -4.28
CA LYS A 135 3.74 -5.74 -5.29
C LYS A 135 4.14 -5.33 -6.72
N GLY A 136 5.27 -4.64 -6.86
CA GLY A 136 5.94 -4.39 -8.13
C GLY A 136 5.62 -3.05 -8.80
N VAL A 137 4.70 -2.24 -8.28
CA VAL A 137 4.47 -0.88 -8.79
C VAL A 137 5.68 0.01 -8.50
N ILE A 138 6.27 -0.12 -7.31
CA ILE A 138 7.44 0.64 -6.92
C ILE A 138 8.71 -0.16 -7.22
N LYS A 139 9.63 0.47 -7.96
CA LYS A 139 10.96 -0.04 -8.29
C LYS A 139 12.00 1.04 -8.00
N LYS A 140 13.26 0.68 -7.84
CA LYS A 140 14.36 1.63 -7.66
C LYS A 140 14.39 2.67 -8.79
N ASP A 141 14.15 2.26 -10.03
CA ASP A 141 14.05 3.15 -11.19
C ASP A 141 12.86 4.12 -11.10
N THR A 142 11.73 3.68 -10.54
CA THR A 142 10.57 4.55 -10.28
C THR A 142 10.98 5.71 -9.36
N ILE A 143 11.63 5.43 -8.23
CA ILE A 143 12.10 6.44 -7.29
C ILE A 143 13.10 7.39 -7.96
N SER A 144 14.08 6.85 -8.69
CA SER A 144 15.07 7.64 -9.41
C SER A 144 14.45 8.58 -10.44
N LYS A 145 13.39 8.16 -11.12
CA LYS A 145 12.63 9.00 -12.07
C LYS A 145 11.84 10.10 -11.39
N LEU A 146 11.25 9.81 -10.23
CA LEU A 146 10.52 10.80 -9.42
C LEU A 146 11.47 11.89 -8.90
N LEU A 147 12.62 11.52 -8.35
CA LEU A 147 13.61 12.45 -7.80
C LEU A 147 14.21 13.39 -8.86
N LYS A 148 14.20 13.02 -10.13
CA LYS A 148 14.57 13.93 -11.23
C LYS A 148 13.53 15.01 -11.50
N LYS A 149 12.29 14.82 -11.06
CA LYS A 149 11.16 15.72 -11.31
C LYS A 149 10.83 16.57 -10.09
N THR A 150 10.89 16.02 -8.88
CA THR A 150 10.63 16.72 -7.62
C THR A 150 11.54 16.23 -6.50
N LYS A 151 11.90 17.11 -5.60
CA LYS A 151 12.63 16.76 -4.37
C LYS A 151 11.73 16.24 -3.25
N TYR A 152 10.42 16.42 -3.35
CA TYR A 152 9.46 16.11 -2.27
C TYR A 152 8.87 14.70 -2.45
N VAL A 153 9.73 13.68 -2.39
CA VAL A 153 9.32 12.26 -2.42
C VAL A 153 9.24 11.74 -0.99
N ILE A 154 8.04 11.36 -0.55
CA ILE A 154 7.74 10.83 0.78
C ILE A 154 7.41 9.36 0.63
N VAL A 155 8.08 8.48 1.38
CA VAL A 155 7.97 7.03 1.20
C VAL A 155 7.47 6.34 2.45
N ASP A 156 6.42 5.53 2.31
CA ASP A 156 6.02 4.47 3.21
C ASP A 156 6.57 3.15 2.64
N PRO A 157 7.70 2.63 3.18
CA PRO A 157 8.53 1.66 2.50
C PRO A 157 8.14 0.22 2.78
N LYS A 158 8.54 -0.71 1.89
CA LYS A 158 8.43 -2.17 2.09
C LYS A 158 9.60 -2.97 1.55
N GLN A 159 10.42 -2.39 0.69
CA GLN A 159 11.60 -3.02 0.11
C GLN A 159 12.86 -2.63 0.88
N SER A 160 14.05 -3.02 0.38
CA SER A 160 15.33 -2.61 0.96
C SER A 160 15.53 -1.09 0.91
N ALA A 161 16.25 -0.56 1.88
CA ALA A 161 16.46 0.88 2.07
C ALA A 161 17.03 1.58 0.83
N ASP A 162 17.95 0.93 0.11
CA ASP A 162 18.60 1.44 -1.10
C ASP A 162 17.64 1.66 -2.28
N THR A 163 16.43 1.08 -2.22
CA THR A 163 15.37 1.35 -3.18
C THR A 163 14.93 2.81 -3.15
N TYR A 164 15.06 3.46 -1.98
CA TYR A 164 14.53 4.81 -1.72
C TYR A 164 15.62 5.86 -1.55
N ASP A 165 16.84 5.59 -2.02
CA ASP A 165 17.96 6.52 -1.95
C ASP A 165 17.58 7.91 -2.48
N GLY A 166 17.91 8.96 -1.72
CA GLY A 166 17.63 10.35 -2.06
C GLY A 166 16.21 10.84 -1.75
N ALA A 167 15.33 10.01 -1.19
CA ALA A 167 13.98 10.44 -0.84
C ALA A 167 14.00 11.56 0.23
N TYR A 168 12.98 12.43 0.18
CA TYR A 168 12.86 13.53 1.13
C TYR A 168 12.47 13.04 2.53
N ILE A 169 11.48 12.16 2.62
CA ILE A 169 11.07 11.51 3.88
C ILE A 169 10.95 10.01 3.62
N VAL A 170 11.51 9.21 4.52
CA VAL A 170 11.26 7.75 4.57
C VAL A 170 10.71 7.40 5.94
N LYS A 171 9.57 6.68 5.96
CA LYS A 171 8.81 6.38 7.19
C LYS A 171 8.64 4.87 7.40
N PRO A 172 9.69 4.14 7.76
CA PRO A 172 9.55 2.74 8.16
C PRO A 172 8.88 2.60 9.53
N ASN A 173 8.25 1.45 9.77
CA ASN A 173 8.00 1.03 11.14
C ASN A 173 9.28 0.45 11.77
N MET A 174 9.26 0.23 13.09
CA MET A 174 10.42 -0.28 13.83
C MET A 174 10.91 -1.64 13.30
N LYS A 175 9.99 -2.50 12.87
CA LYS A 175 10.34 -3.81 12.30
C LYS A 175 11.08 -3.64 10.96
N GLU A 176 10.58 -2.82 10.06
CA GLU A 176 11.20 -2.52 8.76
C GLU A 176 12.58 -1.86 8.96
N TYR A 177 12.68 -0.91 9.89
CA TYR A 177 13.96 -0.30 10.22
C TYR A 177 14.99 -1.35 10.71
N ASN A 178 14.59 -2.24 11.61
CA ASN A 178 15.47 -3.27 12.14
C ASN A 178 15.84 -4.36 11.12
N GLU A 179 15.03 -4.56 10.07
CA GLU A 179 15.38 -5.41 8.93
C GLU A 179 16.47 -4.78 8.04
N TRP A 180 16.55 -3.45 7.99
CA TRP A 180 17.53 -2.70 7.20
C TRP A 180 18.83 -2.45 7.97
N ASN A 181 18.70 -2.20 9.27
CA ASN A 181 19.80 -1.81 10.15
C ASN A 181 19.68 -2.59 11.46
N SER A 182 20.71 -2.55 12.28
CA SER A 182 20.68 -3.18 13.60
C SER A 182 19.69 -2.47 14.55
N VAL A 183 19.71 -2.85 15.82
CA VAL A 183 18.85 -2.26 16.86
C VAL A 183 18.88 -0.73 16.78
N PHE A 184 17.72 -0.12 16.82
CA PHE A 184 17.52 1.31 16.70
C PHE A 184 18.31 2.08 17.76
N SER A 185 19.17 2.98 17.32
CA SER A 185 19.73 4.07 18.11
C SER A 185 19.68 5.37 17.31
N ILE A 186 19.59 6.51 17.99
CA ILE A 186 19.54 7.82 17.31
C ILE A 186 20.82 8.04 16.48
N THR A 187 21.98 7.66 17.01
CA THR A 187 23.26 7.83 16.32
C THR A 187 23.34 7.00 15.05
N ASP A 188 22.92 5.72 15.11
CA ASP A 188 22.93 4.84 13.95
C ASP A 188 21.86 5.25 12.93
N ALA A 189 20.69 5.68 13.38
CA ALA A 189 19.64 6.20 12.52
C ALA A 189 20.09 7.44 11.73
N LEU A 190 20.80 8.38 12.38
CA LEU A 190 21.37 9.56 11.72
C LEU A 190 22.44 9.20 10.69
N LYS A 191 23.30 8.22 11.00
CA LYS A 191 24.29 7.72 10.06
C LYS A 191 23.62 7.06 8.86
N PHE A 192 22.70 6.15 9.10
CA PHE A 192 21.94 5.41 8.10
C PHE A 192 21.15 6.36 7.17
N MET A 193 20.47 7.35 7.73
CA MET A 193 19.78 8.39 6.97
C MET A 193 20.74 9.15 6.02
N ARG A 194 21.96 9.46 6.46
CA ARG A 194 22.96 10.15 5.63
C ARG A 194 23.50 9.25 4.51
N GLU A 195 23.74 7.98 4.79
CA GLU A 195 24.20 6.99 3.80
C GLU A 195 23.22 6.86 2.63
N HIS A 196 21.90 6.89 2.92
CA HIS A 196 20.84 6.84 1.92
C HIS A 196 20.42 8.22 1.39
N GLN A 197 21.06 9.31 1.82
CA GLN A 197 20.76 10.68 1.40
C GLN A 197 19.31 11.12 1.65
N TRP A 198 18.66 10.59 2.69
CA TRP A 198 17.34 11.03 3.11
C TRP A 198 17.42 12.32 3.91
N THR A 199 16.45 13.23 3.67
CA THR A 199 16.38 14.46 4.49
C THR A 199 15.78 14.18 5.86
N TRP A 200 14.77 13.30 5.93
CA TRP A 200 14.10 12.91 7.16
C TRP A 200 13.88 11.40 7.23
N LEU A 201 14.08 10.84 8.39
CA LEU A 201 13.73 9.46 8.73
C LEU A 201 12.76 9.49 9.90
N ILE A 202 11.56 8.90 9.71
CA ILE A 202 10.52 8.83 10.73
C ILE A 202 10.29 7.35 11.05
N VAL A 203 10.79 6.86 12.16
CA VAL A 203 10.56 5.47 12.60
C VAL A 203 9.34 5.42 13.52
N THR A 204 8.35 4.61 13.16
CA THR A 204 7.12 4.45 13.95
C THR A 204 7.17 3.14 14.76
N ASP A 205 6.64 3.18 16.00
CA ASP A 205 6.59 2.03 16.90
C ASP A 205 5.13 1.74 17.29
N GLY A 206 4.42 1.04 16.38
CA GLY A 206 3.03 0.63 16.56
C GLY A 206 2.00 1.67 16.18
#